data_9dc45fc9cd7ed6b7cf296e6c241cf6c0
#
_entry.id   9dc45fc9cd7ed6b7cf296e6c241cf6c0
#
_cell.length_a   1.000
_cell.length_b   1.000
_cell.length_c   1.000
_cell.angle_alpha   90.00
_cell.angle_beta   90.00
_cell.angle_gamma   90.00
#
_symmetry.space_group_name_H-M   'P 1'
#
loop_
_entity.id
_entity.type
_entity.pdbx_description
1 polymer ?
#
loop_
_entity_poly.entity_id
_entity_poly.type
_entity_poly.pdbx_seq_one_letter_code
_entity_poly.pdbx_strand_id
1 'polypeptide(L)'
;MVLDATNGEVVDITIDMLSGDYVNQVMEITAIHGYIINIGRLAGLSANFDFDRHAARRLHYIGTTGRSRTLDEHAEVLQRTNKDLAEAIESGKIASPIDSVFPLEKAGSALARMNANEHFGKIVLKVN
;
A
#
# COMPACT_ATOMS: atom_id res chain seq x y z
N MET A 1 -2.04 16.77 4.15
CA MET A 1 -1.03 15.67 4.04
C MET A 1 -0.59 15.41 2.59
N VAL A 2 -1.36 14.76 1.68
CA VAL A 2 -0.91 14.58 0.28
C VAL A 2 -0.85 15.94 -0.41
N LEU A 3 -1.94 16.70 -0.39
CA LEU A 3 -2.00 18.03 -1.01
C LEU A 3 -0.96 19.01 -0.44
N ASP A 4 -0.63 18.91 0.84
CA ASP A 4 0.43 19.74 1.44
C ASP A 4 1.80 19.35 0.89
N ALA A 5 2.06 18.04 0.71
CA ALA A 5 3.31 17.53 0.17
C ALA A 5 3.47 17.78 -1.34
N THR A 6 2.38 18.02 -2.05
CA THR A 6 2.34 18.26 -3.50
C THR A 6 2.04 19.72 -3.87
N ASN A 7 2.09 20.64 -2.90
CA ASN A 7 1.73 22.04 -3.09
C ASN A 7 0.29 22.25 -3.65
N GLY A 8 -0.64 21.41 -3.23
CA GLY A 8 -2.04 21.44 -3.65
C GLY A 8 -2.35 20.61 -4.88
N GLU A 9 -1.37 19.97 -5.48
CA GLU A 9 -1.59 19.13 -6.67
C GLU A 9 -2.12 17.75 -6.27
N VAL A 10 -3.00 17.21 -7.11
CA VAL A 10 -3.53 15.85 -7.02
C VAL A 10 -2.57 14.86 -7.68
N VAL A 11 -2.69 13.57 -7.36
CA VAL A 11 -1.81 12.52 -7.88
C VAL A 11 -2.49 11.69 -8.96
N ASP A 12 -1.73 11.25 -9.96
CA ASP A 12 -2.26 10.42 -11.05
C ASP A 12 -2.57 8.99 -10.61
N ILE A 13 -1.81 8.45 -9.66
CA ILE A 13 -1.95 7.08 -9.16
C ILE A 13 -1.93 7.10 -7.64
N THR A 14 -2.93 6.50 -7.02
CA THR A 14 -2.98 6.23 -5.58
C THR A 14 -2.94 4.74 -5.34
N ILE A 15 -1.99 4.28 -4.52
CA ILE A 15 -1.94 2.90 -4.03
C ILE A 15 -2.60 2.87 -2.65
N ASP A 16 -3.80 2.32 -2.59
CA ASP A 16 -4.63 2.31 -1.39
C ASP A 16 -4.48 1.02 -0.59
N MET A 17 -3.94 1.15 0.61
CA MET A 17 -3.82 0.06 1.58
C MET A 17 -4.90 0.10 2.68
N LEU A 18 -5.61 1.21 2.80
CA LEU A 18 -6.55 1.47 3.89
C LEU A 18 -7.97 1.07 3.54
N SER A 19 -8.50 1.56 2.43
CA SER A 19 -9.91 1.40 2.06
C SER A 19 -10.86 1.93 3.15
N GLY A 20 -12.02 1.27 3.34
CA GLY A 20 -12.98 1.71 4.35
C GLY A 20 -13.38 3.17 4.14
N ASP A 21 -13.57 3.91 5.21
CA ASP A 21 -14.04 5.30 5.19
C ASP A 21 -13.08 6.30 4.54
N TYR A 22 -11.86 5.88 4.21
CA TYR A 22 -10.90 6.71 3.47
C TYR A 22 -11.16 6.78 1.96
N VAL A 23 -12.03 5.93 1.40
CA VAL A 23 -12.25 5.82 -0.05
C VAL A 23 -12.61 7.16 -0.71
N ASN A 24 -13.46 7.95 -0.09
CA ASN A 24 -13.88 9.25 -0.64
C ASN A 24 -12.76 10.29 -0.58
N GLN A 25 -11.94 10.26 0.48
CA GLN A 25 -10.76 11.13 0.61
C GLN A 25 -9.69 10.77 -0.44
N VAL A 26 -9.51 9.47 -0.71
CA VAL A 26 -8.60 8.99 -1.74
C VAL A 26 -9.06 9.46 -3.13
N MET A 27 -10.37 9.47 -3.40
CA MET A 27 -10.92 10.01 -4.64
C MET A 27 -10.68 11.53 -4.78
N GLU A 28 -10.67 12.28 -3.68
CA GLU A 28 -10.40 13.73 -3.70
C GLU A 28 -8.99 14.07 -4.17
N ILE A 29 -8.01 13.30 -3.70
CA ILE A 29 -6.60 13.53 -4.00
C ILE A 29 -6.14 12.88 -5.31
N THR A 30 -6.96 12.07 -5.96
CA THR A 30 -6.62 11.41 -7.22
C THR A 30 -7.09 12.28 -8.42
N ALA A 31 -6.25 12.46 -9.41
CA ALA A 31 -6.51 13.29 -10.59
C ALA A 31 -7.72 12.80 -11.41
N ILE A 32 -8.27 13.65 -12.25
CA ILE A 32 -9.29 13.25 -13.23
C ILE A 32 -8.66 12.22 -14.18
N HIS A 33 -9.35 11.12 -14.45
CA HIS A 33 -8.83 9.92 -15.13
C HIS A 33 -7.73 9.18 -14.37
N GLY A 34 -7.46 9.54 -13.10
CA GLY A 34 -6.46 8.89 -12.29
C GLY A 34 -6.85 7.47 -11.84
N TYR A 35 -5.89 6.79 -11.27
CA TYR A 35 -6.01 5.39 -10.88
C TYR A 35 -5.94 5.24 -9.37
N ILE A 36 -6.87 4.49 -8.80
CA ILE A 36 -6.85 4.05 -7.40
C ILE A 36 -6.65 2.53 -7.41
N ILE A 37 -5.49 2.08 -6.96
CA ILE A 37 -5.15 0.65 -6.89
C ILE A 37 -5.37 0.18 -5.46
N ASN A 38 -6.48 -0.50 -5.23
CA ASN A 38 -6.83 -1.03 -3.92
C ASN A 38 -6.10 -2.35 -3.65
N ILE A 39 -5.07 -2.31 -2.81
CA ILE A 39 -4.24 -3.47 -2.45
C ILE A 39 -4.45 -3.94 -1.00
N GLY A 40 -5.00 -3.10 -0.13
CA GLY A 40 -5.27 -3.42 1.27
C GLY A 40 -6.64 -2.93 1.75
N ARG A 41 -7.07 -3.37 2.92
CA ARG A 41 -8.34 -3.01 3.57
C ARG A 41 -8.16 -2.90 5.08
N LEU A 42 -7.10 -2.18 5.48
CA LEU A 42 -6.71 -2.08 6.89
C LEU A 42 -7.72 -1.28 7.71
N ALA A 43 -8.39 -0.30 7.10
CA ALA A 43 -9.38 0.54 7.77
C ALA A 43 -10.83 0.04 7.64
N GLY A 44 -11.08 -0.99 6.83
CA GLY A 44 -12.42 -1.57 6.69
C GLY A 44 -12.64 -2.30 5.38
N LEU A 45 -13.60 -3.24 5.38
CA LEU A 45 -13.97 -4.05 4.23
C LEU A 45 -15.09 -3.42 3.39
N SER A 46 -15.78 -2.42 3.96
CA SER A 46 -16.90 -1.73 3.34
C SER A 46 -16.94 -0.27 3.79
N ALA A 47 -17.54 0.59 2.97
CA ALA A 47 -17.76 2.00 3.26
C ALA A 47 -18.87 2.57 2.38
N ASN A 48 -19.34 3.79 2.70
CA ASN A 48 -20.15 4.57 1.78
C ASN A 48 -19.28 5.09 0.64
N PHE A 49 -19.63 4.74 -0.59
CA PHE A 49 -18.91 5.12 -1.79
C PHE A 49 -19.65 6.24 -2.53
N ASP A 50 -19.00 7.37 -2.76
CA ASP A 50 -19.53 8.49 -3.50
C ASP A 50 -19.44 8.24 -5.02
N PHE A 51 -20.50 7.68 -5.59
CA PHE A 51 -20.56 7.35 -7.02
C PHE A 51 -20.57 8.60 -7.91
N ASP A 52 -21.12 9.71 -7.44
CA ASP A 52 -21.13 10.96 -8.21
C ASP A 52 -19.70 11.51 -8.35
N ARG A 53 -18.97 11.57 -7.25
CA ARG A 53 -17.56 11.96 -7.25
C ARG A 53 -16.71 11.06 -8.13
N HIS A 54 -16.88 9.74 -8.02
CA HIS A 54 -16.20 8.77 -8.87
C HIS A 54 -16.46 9.02 -10.36
N ALA A 55 -17.71 9.22 -10.73
CA ALA A 55 -18.13 9.46 -12.10
C ALA A 55 -17.65 10.83 -12.63
N ALA A 56 -17.84 11.90 -11.85
CA ALA A 56 -17.41 13.26 -12.23
C ALA A 56 -15.90 13.34 -12.48
N ARG A 57 -15.10 12.61 -11.70
CA ARG A 57 -13.65 12.54 -11.88
C ARG A 57 -13.22 11.43 -12.85
N ARG A 58 -14.12 10.59 -13.33
CA ARG A 58 -13.85 9.49 -14.28
C ARG A 58 -12.69 8.60 -13.81
N LEU A 59 -12.69 8.24 -12.50
CA LEU A 59 -11.63 7.50 -11.86
C LEU A 59 -11.63 6.01 -12.26
N HIS A 60 -10.45 5.43 -12.29
CA HIS A 60 -10.26 3.99 -12.39
C HIS A 60 -10.04 3.42 -10.98
N TYR A 61 -11.03 2.70 -10.44
CA TYR A 61 -10.90 2.02 -9.14
C TYR A 61 -10.65 0.53 -9.38
N ILE A 62 -9.43 0.07 -9.08
CA ILE A 62 -8.96 -1.27 -9.42
C ILE A 62 -8.67 -2.06 -8.15
N GLY A 63 -9.43 -3.14 -7.94
CA GLY A 63 -9.18 -4.09 -6.85
C GLY A 63 -8.08 -5.07 -7.19
N THR A 64 -7.20 -5.35 -6.23
CA THR A 64 -6.19 -6.39 -6.35
C THR A 64 -6.20 -7.32 -5.14
N THR A 65 -5.84 -8.58 -5.36
CA THR A 65 -5.63 -9.55 -4.29
C THR A 65 -4.72 -10.69 -4.77
N GLY A 66 -3.92 -11.24 -3.84
CA GLY A 66 -3.19 -12.47 -4.11
C GLY A 66 -3.99 -13.74 -3.75
N ARG A 67 -5.03 -13.61 -2.91
CA ARG A 67 -5.72 -14.79 -2.33
C ARG A 67 -6.45 -15.67 -3.33
N SER A 68 -6.95 -15.09 -4.42
CA SER A 68 -7.71 -15.80 -5.47
C SER A 68 -6.88 -16.08 -6.71
N ARG A 69 -5.58 -15.79 -6.70
CA ARG A 69 -4.69 -16.05 -7.83
C ARG A 69 -4.37 -17.54 -7.90
N THR A 70 -4.27 -18.06 -9.10
CA THR A 70 -3.73 -19.39 -9.38
C THR A 70 -2.20 -19.40 -9.18
N LEU A 71 -1.60 -20.60 -9.14
CA LEU A 71 -0.14 -20.73 -9.08
C LEU A 71 0.54 -20.11 -10.29
N ASP A 72 -0.05 -20.26 -11.47
CA ASP A 72 0.50 -19.70 -12.72
C ASP A 72 0.47 -18.17 -12.70
N GLU A 73 -0.61 -17.55 -12.24
CA GLU A 73 -0.70 -16.09 -12.06
C GLU A 73 0.31 -15.58 -11.04
N HIS A 74 0.56 -16.33 -9.95
CA HIS A 74 1.61 -16.00 -9.00
C HIS A 74 3.00 -16.08 -9.64
N ALA A 75 3.27 -17.16 -10.40
CA ALA A 75 4.53 -17.34 -11.11
C ALA A 75 4.78 -16.19 -12.11
N GLU A 76 3.76 -15.81 -12.88
CA GLU A 76 3.86 -14.68 -13.81
C GLU A 76 4.20 -13.37 -13.11
N VAL A 77 3.52 -13.06 -12.01
CA VAL A 77 3.80 -11.85 -11.21
C VAL A 77 5.24 -11.85 -10.71
N LEU A 78 5.72 -12.98 -10.16
CA LEU A 78 7.11 -13.08 -9.68
C LEU A 78 8.13 -12.92 -10.81
N GLN A 79 7.89 -13.51 -11.98
CA GLN A 79 8.76 -13.36 -13.15
C GLN A 79 8.83 -11.90 -13.60
N ARG A 80 7.67 -11.22 -13.72
CA ARG A 80 7.62 -9.79 -14.09
C ARG A 80 8.32 -8.93 -13.05
N THR A 81 8.04 -9.16 -11.76
CA THR A 81 8.68 -8.42 -10.66
C THR A 81 10.20 -8.58 -10.72
N ASN A 82 10.69 -9.81 -10.89
CA ASN A 82 12.12 -10.04 -11.00
C ASN A 82 12.72 -9.36 -12.23
N LYS A 83 12.07 -9.47 -13.38
CA LYS A 83 12.53 -8.82 -14.62
C LYS A 83 12.63 -7.31 -14.50
N ASP A 84 11.63 -6.68 -13.89
CA ASP A 84 11.48 -5.22 -13.90
C ASP A 84 12.16 -4.53 -12.70
N LEU A 85 12.32 -5.24 -11.58
CA LEU A 85 12.76 -4.63 -10.32
C LEU A 85 14.03 -5.24 -9.72
N ALA A 86 14.56 -6.36 -10.22
CA ALA A 86 15.72 -7.03 -9.61
C ALA A 86 16.92 -6.08 -9.47
N GLU A 87 17.30 -5.38 -10.53
CA GLU A 87 18.43 -4.42 -10.50
C GLU A 87 18.21 -3.31 -9.46
N ALA A 88 17.00 -2.78 -9.36
CA ALA A 88 16.68 -1.71 -8.41
C ALA A 88 16.69 -2.21 -6.95
N ILE A 89 16.32 -3.47 -6.71
CA ILE A 89 16.39 -4.12 -5.40
C ILE A 89 17.85 -4.43 -5.05
N GLU A 90 18.61 -5.04 -5.93
CA GLU A 90 20.02 -5.41 -5.72
C GLU A 90 20.91 -4.19 -5.50
N SER A 91 20.64 -3.10 -6.23
CA SER A 91 21.36 -1.82 -6.06
C SER A 91 20.90 -1.02 -4.84
N GLY A 92 19.87 -1.47 -4.10
CA GLY A 92 19.33 -0.76 -2.95
C GLY A 92 18.47 0.46 -3.29
N LYS A 93 18.15 0.71 -4.57
CA LYS A 93 17.22 1.79 -4.98
C LYS A 93 15.82 1.55 -4.48
N ILE A 94 15.44 0.27 -4.35
CA ILE A 94 14.18 -0.16 -3.71
C ILE A 94 14.56 -0.92 -2.44
N ALA A 95 14.30 -0.32 -1.29
CA ALA A 95 14.50 -0.94 0.00
C ALA A 95 13.34 -0.60 0.94
N SER A 96 12.95 -1.56 1.77
CA SER A 96 12.01 -1.29 2.86
C SER A 96 12.77 -0.64 4.02
N PRO A 97 12.36 0.52 4.52
CA PRO A 97 12.95 1.08 5.73
C PRO A 97 12.77 0.10 6.89
N ILE A 98 13.82 -0.08 7.70
CA ILE A 98 13.77 -0.87 8.92
C ILE A 98 13.68 0.10 10.09
N ASP A 99 12.57 0.05 10.81
CA ASP A 99 12.36 0.87 12.01
C ASP A 99 13.18 0.34 13.19
N SER A 100 13.08 -0.95 13.45
CA SER A 100 13.73 -1.59 14.60
C SER A 100 13.99 -3.07 14.38
N VAL A 101 15.01 -3.58 15.07
CA VAL A 101 15.36 -4.99 15.08
C VAL A 101 15.28 -5.52 16.51
N PHE A 102 14.49 -6.54 16.74
CA PHE A 102 14.36 -7.21 18.03
C PHE A 102 14.91 -8.65 17.94
N PRO A 103 15.53 -9.18 19.00
CA PRO A 103 15.76 -10.61 19.07
C PRO A 103 14.42 -11.36 19.12
N LEU A 104 14.39 -12.60 18.61
CA LEU A 104 13.15 -13.39 18.52
C LEU A 104 12.42 -13.52 19.87
N GLU A 105 13.16 -13.64 20.96
CA GLU A 105 12.65 -13.78 22.33
C GLU A 105 11.87 -12.53 22.78
N LYS A 106 12.08 -11.39 22.12
CA LYS A 106 11.37 -10.12 22.37
C LYS A 106 10.26 -9.85 21.37
N ALA A 107 9.74 -10.87 20.68
CA ALA A 107 8.63 -10.75 19.73
C ALA A 107 7.41 -10.02 20.33
N GLY A 108 7.08 -10.25 21.60
CA GLY A 108 6.01 -9.55 22.30
C GLY A 108 6.21 -8.03 22.36
N SER A 109 7.44 -7.56 22.60
CA SER A 109 7.78 -6.14 22.60
C SER A 109 7.70 -5.53 21.17
N ALA A 110 8.12 -6.29 20.16
CA ALA A 110 8.01 -5.91 18.76
C ALA A 110 6.54 -5.74 18.34
N LEU A 111 5.67 -6.67 18.72
CA LEU A 111 4.23 -6.58 18.48
C LEU A 111 3.58 -5.41 19.23
N ALA A 112 4.00 -5.15 20.48
CA ALA A 112 3.50 -4.00 21.24
C ALA A 112 3.83 -2.67 20.53
N ARG A 113 5.07 -2.51 20.03
CA ARG A 113 5.48 -1.34 19.25
C ARG A 113 4.67 -1.20 17.96
N MET A 114 4.41 -2.30 17.27
CA MET A 114 3.57 -2.32 16.07
C MET A 114 2.13 -1.85 16.37
N ASN A 115 1.54 -2.38 17.45
CA ASN A 115 0.17 -2.04 17.85
C ASN A 115 0.04 -0.59 18.34
N ALA A 116 1.10 -0.02 18.89
CA ALA A 116 1.13 1.39 19.30
C ALA A 116 1.21 2.38 18.13
N ASN A 117 1.38 1.89 16.88
CA ASN A 117 1.56 2.74 15.68
C ASN A 117 2.74 3.73 15.77
N GLU A 118 3.79 3.38 16.52
CA GLU A 118 4.95 4.23 16.74
C GLU A 118 6.09 3.97 15.74
N HIS A 119 5.93 2.99 14.87
CA HIS A 119 6.96 2.56 13.92
C HIS A 119 6.75 3.18 12.54
N PHE A 120 7.86 3.39 11.83
CA PHE A 120 7.87 3.71 10.41
C PHE A 120 8.76 2.73 9.65
N GLY A 121 8.13 1.86 8.84
CA GLY A 121 8.83 0.80 8.12
C GLY A 121 8.61 -0.57 8.74
N LYS A 122 9.59 -1.46 8.63
CA LYS A 122 9.51 -2.86 9.08
C LYS A 122 10.11 -3.05 10.45
N ILE A 123 9.43 -3.78 11.30
CA ILE A 123 9.99 -4.32 12.55
C ILE A 123 10.49 -5.73 12.24
N VAL A 124 11.77 -5.98 12.47
CA VAL A 124 12.43 -7.25 12.13
C VAL A 124 12.71 -8.04 13.40
N LEU A 125 12.44 -9.32 13.37
CA LEU A 125 12.88 -10.27 14.40
C LEU A 125 14.14 -11.00 13.91
N LYS A 126 15.22 -10.88 14.67
CA LYS A 126 16.48 -11.58 14.39
C LYS A 126 16.43 -12.97 15.02
N VAL A 127 16.62 -13.98 14.20
CA VAL A 127 16.85 -15.38 14.62
C VAL A 127 18.35 -15.58 14.71
N ASN A 128 18.83 -16.14 15.82
CA ASN A 128 20.27 -16.45 16.04
C ASN A 128 20.69 -17.67 15.23
#